data_440e5bce7a0d97c2513a27c6065a9ec6
#
_entry.id   440e5bce7a0d97c2513a27c6065a9ec6
#
_cell.length_a   1.000
_cell.length_b   1.000
_cell.length_c   1.000
_cell.angle_alpha   90.00
_cell.angle_beta   90.00
_cell.angle_gamma   90.00
#
_symmetry.space_group_name_H-M   'P 1'
#
loop_
_entity.id
_entity.type
_entity.pdbx_description
1 polymer ?
#
loop_
_entity_poly.entity_id
_entity_poly.type
_entity_poly.pdbx_seq_one_letter_code
_entity_poly.pdbx_strand_id
1 'polypeptide(L)'
;MKKNINQILDYKNFIFLLIALSFIIRLIAIYFYHDNRLDQEWEILLNNLVKHKAYTYYGPPIPHVILPPLYPFFLYFLNIFVFAKINLLNIVIFVQIILSTISVYIFYKINQKIFLNTASLVSSCIFSFFPLNIYAAGQTSSITLQIFLSLLFILLFFNLIEKQGKKEILYLSLISGLLILTRGEFILIYAATLFYLFLKRKIKVINIFIIILCTFLIVSPYLFRNYNIFNQVTVAKALGFNLWKGNNQLSTVEGYGDFNLGFYNVAEIANEKNLNFKNPIFKSLNEKVNSLNKDKFYEINKDTIFFEEALKNLNEDPLKYFKLFLKKILSFYFIDLNSTYLSYYSFSHFVPALVIGILSFPGLILALKEKDFKIGYLSTYLILTIVIFSIFFILPRYKLTILPIQIILTVYFAKYIFKKLIKIYGLK
;
A
#
# COMPACT_ATOMS: atom_id res chain seq x y z
N MET A 1 -22.16 11.54 -36.70
CA MET A 1 -20.82 10.94 -36.70
C MET A 1 -19.71 11.94 -36.38
N LYS A 2 -19.56 13.07 -37.09
CA LYS A 2 -18.50 14.09 -36.80
C LYS A 2 -18.53 14.66 -35.36
N LYS A 3 -19.71 14.88 -34.76
CA LYS A 3 -19.85 15.41 -33.39
C LYS A 3 -19.28 14.45 -32.32
N ASN A 4 -19.39 13.11 -32.55
CA ASN A 4 -18.82 12.10 -31.65
C ASN A 4 -17.29 11.99 -31.77
N ILE A 5 -16.75 12.19 -32.97
CA ILE A 5 -15.28 12.10 -33.20
C ILE A 5 -14.58 13.30 -32.54
N ASN A 6 -15.09 14.51 -32.66
CA ASN A 6 -14.54 15.69 -31.99
C ASN A 6 -14.59 15.55 -30.46
N GLN A 7 -15.69 15.07 -29.89
CA GLN A 7 -15.78 14.80 -28.45
C GLN A 7 -14.75 13.74 -27.97
N ILE A 8 -14.51 12.68 -28.77
CA ILE A 8 -13.50 11.65 -28.43
C ILE A 8 -12.08 12.22 -28.51
N LEU A 9 -11.80 13.06 -29.49
CA LEU A 9 -10.51 13.76 -29.61
C LEU A 9 -10.30 14.73 -28.46
N ASP A 10 -11.32 15.47 -28.03
CA ASP A 10 -11.27 16.37 -26.89
C ASP A 10 -10.97 15.62 -25.58
N TYR A 11 -11.59 14.47 -25.35
CA TYR A 11 -11.28 13.64 -24.15
C TYR A 11 -9.88 13.08 -24.16
N LYS A 12 -9.34 12.66 -25.32
CA LYS A 12 -7.96 12.19 -25.42
C LYS A 12 -6.97 13.33 -25.14
N ASN A 13 -7.19 14.49 -25.74
CA ASN A 13 -6.33 15.64 -25.53
C ASN A 13 -6.35 16.09 -24.07
N PHE A 14 -7.52 16.07 -23.43
CA PHE A 14 -7.66 16.42 -22.03
C PHE A 14 -6.90 15.46 -21.10
N ILE A 15 -6.96 14.14 -21.34
CA ILE A 15 -6.20 13.20 -20.48
C ILE A 15 -4.68 13.37 -20.64
N PHE A 16 -4.18 13.64 -21.85
CA PHE A 16 -2.76 13.93 -22.04
C PHE A 16 -2.34 15.21 -21.32
N LEU A 17 -3.15 16.27 -21.40
CA LEU A 17 -2.92 17.49 -20.66
C LEU A 17 -2.93 17.24 -19.14
N LEU A 18 -3.89 16.47 -18.65
CA LEU A 18 -3.96 16.11 -17.22
C LEU A 18 -2.70 15.35 -16.76
N ILE A 19 -2.20 14.40 -17.56
CA ILE A 19 -0.97 13.66 -17.25
C ILE A 19 0.23 14.59 -17.24
N ALA A 20 0.36 15.48 -18.22
CA ALA A 20 1.43 16.46 -18.28
C ALA A 20 1.40 17.42 -17.06
N LEU A 21 0.24 17.97 -16.74
CA LEU A 21 0.07 18.81 -15.55
C LEU A 21 0.36 18.05 -14.25
N SER A 22 -0.09 16.80 -14.16
CA SER A 22 0.19 15.91 -13.02
C SER A 22 1.69 15.73 -12.81
N PHE A 23 2.44 15.51 -13.89
CA PHE A 23 3.89 15.38 -13.84
C PHE A 23 4.56 16.68 -13.39
N ILE A 24 4.19 17.82 -14.01
CA ILE A 24 4.75 19.13 -13.68
C ILE A 24 4.51 19.51 -12.22
N ILE A 25 3.28 19.32 -11.72
CA ILE A 25 2.96 19.64 -10.32
C ILE A 25 3.78 18.78 -9.35
N ARG A 26 4.01 17.50 -9.65
CA ARG A 26 4.86 16.64 -8.83
C ARG A 26 6.32 17.09 -8.84
N LEU A 27 6.84 17.52 -10.01
CA LEU A 27 8.18 18.10 -10.10
C LEU A 27 8.30 19.38 -9.26
N ILE A 28 7.30 20.26 -9.32
CA ILE A 28 7.28 21.49 -8.51
C ILE A 28 7.17 21.16 -7.03
N ALA A 29 6.27 20.23 -6.65
CA ALA A 29 6.06 19.86 -5.25
C ALA A 29 7.32 19.26 -4.61
N ILE A 30 8.10 18.50 -5.35
CA ILE A 30 9.36 17.93 -4.87
C ILE A 30 10.38 19.01 -4.55
N TYR A 31 10.44 20.10 -5.31
CA TYR A 31 11.34 21.19 -5.00
C TYR A 31 11.13 21.73 -3.57
N PHE A 32 9.91 21.64 -3.03
CA PHE A 32 9.57 22.12 -1.69
C PHE A 32 9.46 21.01 -0.64
N TYR A 33 9.08 19.79 -1.04
CA TYR A 33 8.62 18.72 -0.14
C TYR A 33 9.16 17.36 -0.55
N HIS A 34 10.46 17.14 -0.47
CA HIS A 34 11.04 15.81 -0.69
C HIS A 34 11.86 15.38 0.51
N ASP A 35 12.07 14.09 0.65
CA ASP A 35 13.02 13.55 1.62
C ASP A 35 14.45 13.91 1.21
N ASN A 36 15.25 14.29 2.19
CA ASN A 36 16.66 14.64 1.96
C ASN A 36 17.61 13.41 2.02
N ARG A 37 17.05 12.24 2.39
CA ARG A 37 17.76 10.95 2.47
C ARG A 37 16.79 9.81 2.25
N LEU A 38 17.31 8.63 1.97
CA LEU A 38 16.50 7.42 2.01
C LEU A 38 15.99 7.19 3.45
N ASP A 39 14.76 6.68 3.57
CA ASP A 39 14.26 6.21 4.86
C ASP A 39 15.20 5.12 5.38
N GLN A 40 15.50 5.18 6.67
CA GLN A 40 16.59 4.48 7.33
C GLN A 40 16.60 2.96 7.08
N GLU A 41 15.44 2.33 7.13
CA GLU A 41 15.32 0.88 6.87
C GLU A 41 15.81 0.52 5.46
N TRP A 42 15.45 1.32 4.47
CA TRP A 42 15.81 1.10 3.08
C TRP A 42 17.27 1.40 2.80
N GLU A 43 17.82 2.43 3.44
CA GLU A 43 19.23 2.79 3.32
C GLU A 43 20.14 1.69 3.86
N ILE A 44 19.82 1.13 5.04
CA ILE A 44 20.58 0.02 5.64
C ILE A 44 20.55 -1.22 4.74
N LEU A 45 19.37 -1.63 4.30
CA LEU A 45 19.21 -2.81 3.44
C LEU A 45 19.95 -2.64 2.11
N LEU A 46 19.86 -1.47 1.50
CA LEU A 46 20.55 -1.16 0.26
C LEU A 46 22.07 -1.17 0.45
N ASN A 47 22.59 -0.51 1.48
CA ASN A 47 24.00 -0.47 1.78
C ASN A 47 24.57 -1.88 1.98
N ASN A 48 23.86 -2.76 2.67
CA ASN A 48 24.26 -4.15 2.87
C ASN A 48 24.18 -4.95 1.55
N LEU A 49 23.16 -4.73 0.71
CA LEU A 49 23.08 -5.34 -0.62
C LEU A 49 24.26 -4.92 -1.51
N VAL A 50 24.67 -3.65 -1.46
CA VAL A 50 25.78 -3.14 -2.26
C VAL A 50 27.13 -3.63 -1.74
N LYS A 51 27.38 -3.49 -0.42
CA LYS A 51 28.68 -3.79 0.20
C LYS A 51 28.93 -5.29 0.36
N HIS A 52 27.94 -6.02 0.86
CA HIS A 52 28.07 -7.40 1.27
C HIS A 52 27.43 -8.40 0.32
N LYS A 53 26.73 -7.91 -0.74
CA LYS A 53 25.92 -8.74 -1.66
C LYS A 53 24.92 -9.63 -0.91
N ALA A 54 24.48 -9.16 0.26
CA ALA A 54 23.62 -9.91 1.19
C ALA A 54 22.39 -9.10 1.56
N TYR A 55 21.22 -9.74 1.52
CA TYR A 55 19.98 -9.16 2.02
C TYR A 55 19.94 -9.33 3.54
N THR A 56 20.44 -8.34 4.26
CA THR A 56 20.56 -8.30 5.71
C THR A 56 20.35 -6.88 6.24
N TYR A 57 19.73 -6.77 7.42
CA TYR A 57 19.57 -5.49 8.13
C TYR A 57 20.74 -5.26 9.10
N TYR A 58 21.09 -6.29 9.87
CA TYR A 58 22.11 -6.23 10.92
C TYR A 58 23.54 -6.53 10.44
N GLY A 59 23.72 -6.70 9.12
CA GLY A 59 24.97 -7.23 8.57
C GLY A 59 25.11 -8.76 8.71
N PRO A 60 26.04 -9.38 7.94
CA PRO A 60 26.33 -10.81 8.08
C PRO A 60 26.76 -11.16 9.51
N PRO A 61 26.39 -12.33 10.07
CA PRO A 61 25.72 -13.44 9.40
C PRO A 61 24.18 -13.45 9.52
N ILE A 62 23.53 -12.37 9.88
CA ILE A 62 22.08 -12.32 10.14
C ILE A 62 21.32 -11.97 8.83
N PRO A 63 20.71 -12.94 8.15
CA PRO A 63 19.95 -12.69 6.94
C PRO A 63 18.59 -12.03 7.27
N HIS A 64 18.12 -11.12 6.39
CA HIS A 64 16.87 -10.41 6.59
C HIS A 64 15.66 -11.18 6.07
N VAL A 65 14.56 -11.14 6.85
CA VAL A 65 13.28 -11.76 6.50
C VAL A 65 12.05 -10.93 6.96
N ILE A 66 12.29 -9.83 7.67
CA ILE A 66 11.17 -9.00 8.22
C ILE A 66 10.47 -8.23 7.13
N LEU A 67 11.20 -7.58 6.25
CA LEU A 67 10.62 -6.77 5.18
C LEU A 67 10.52 -7.55 3.86
N PRO A 68 9.43 -7.37 3.10
CA PRO A 68 9.31 -7.94 1.76
C PRO A 68 10.40 -7.40 0.82
N PRO A 69 10.87 -8.21 -0.14
CA PRO A 69 12.11 -7.93 -0.87
C PRO A 69 11.99 -6.92 -2.02
N LEU A 70 10.79 -6.70 -2.58
CA LEU A 70 10.68 -6.00 -3.86
C LEU A 70 11.21 -4.56 -3.81
N TYR A 71 10.88 -3.80 -2.77
CA TYR A 71 11.31 -2.41 -2.70
C TYR A 71 12.82 -2.25 -2.47
N PRO A 72 13.49 -2.98 -1.56
CA PRO A 72 14.96 -2.99 -1.48
C PRO A 72 15.66 -3.40 -2.78
N PHE A 73 15.16 -4.42 -3.50
CA PHE A 73 15.71 -4.80 -4.78
C PHE A 73 15.43 -3.78 -5.90
N PHE A 74 14.30 -3.09 -5.84
CA PHE A 74 14.01 -1.96 -6.72
C PHE A 74 15.03 -0.83 -6.49
N LEU A 75 15.35 -0.47 -5.25
CA LEU A 75 16.38 0.51 -4.93
C LEU A 75 17.77 0.05 -5.39
N TYR A 76 18.09 -1.23 -5.19
CA TYR A 76 19.35 -1.82 -5.65
C TYR A 76 19.48 -1.76 -7.17
N PHE A 77 18.40 -2.04 -7.91
CA PHE A 77 18.36 -1.89 -9.37
C PHE A 77 18.57 -0.43 -9.78
N LEU A 78 17.93 0.53 -9.13
CA LEU A 78 18.11 1.95 -9.43
C LEU A 78 19.53 2.43 -9.10
N ASN A 79 20.20 1.82 -8.13
CA ASN A 79 21.58 2.15 -7.78
C ASN A 79 22.57 1.86 -8.91
N ILE A 80 22.23 1.01 -9.89
CA ILE A 80 23.05 0.75 -11.08
C ILE A 80 23.15 2.01 -11.97
N PHE A 81 22.16 2.89 -11.92
CA PHE A 81 22.10 4.12 -12.72
C PHE A 81 22.72 5.34 -12.02
N VAL A 82 23.40 5.13 -10.89
CA VAL A 82 24.11 6.21 -10.19
C VAL A 82 25.42 6.54 -10.92
N PHE A 83 25.53 7.77 -11.38
CA PHE A 83 26.72 8.32 -12.04
C PHE A 83 27.28 9.52 -11.26
N ALA A 84 28.49 9.93 -11.54
CA ALA A 84 29.31 10.88 -10.76
C ALA A 84 28.62 12.19 -10.29
N LYS A 85 27.51 12.63 -10.88
CA LYS A 85 26.78 13.85 -10.51
C LYS A 85 25.31 13.60 -10.07
N ILE A 86 24.80 12.39 -10.21
CA ILE A 86 23.39 12.07 -9.90
C ILE A 86 23.39 11.06 -8.75
N ASN A 87 22.90 11.48 -7.59
CA ASN A 87 22.78 10.58 -6.45
C ASN A 87 21.55 9.67 -6.56
N LEU A 88 21.57 8.56 -5.86
CA LEU A 88 20.48 7.59 -5.86
C LEU A 88 19.15 8.20 -5.44
N LEU A 89 19.14 9.07 -4.45
CA LEU A 89 17.93 9.71 -3.95
C LEU A 89 17.16 10.43 -5.07
N ASN A 90 17.86 11.21 -5.89
CA ASN A 90 17.25 11.93 -7.02
C ASN A 90 16.67 10.96 -8.06
N ILE A 91 17.36 9.85 -8.34
CA ILE A 91 16.86 8.80 -9.25
C ILE A 91 15.58 8.16 -8.70
N VAL A 92 15.58 7.79 -7.42
CA VAL A 92 14.42 7.17 -6.76
C VAL A 92 13.22 8.10 -6.80
N ILE A 93 13.39 9.36 -6.41
CA ILE A 93 12.32 10.36 -6.41
C ILE A 93 11.81 10.58 -7.83
N PHE A 94 12.70 10.74 -8.83
CA PHE A 94 12.29 10.92 -10.23
C PHE A 94 11.48 9.74 -10.76
N VAL A 95 11.92 8.50 -10.48
CA VAL A 95 11.18 7.30 -10.88
C VAL A 95 9.83 7.22 -10.15
N GLN A 96 9.75 7.58 -8.88
CA GLN A 96 8.49 7.64 -8.14
C GLN A 96 7.52 8.67 -8.72
N ILE A 97 7.99 9.82 -9.20
CA ILE A 97 7.16 10.79 -9.93
C ILE A 97 6.57 10.15 -11.18
N ILE A 98 7.38 9.45 -11.95
CA ILE A 98 6.92 8.76 -13.16
C ILE A 98 5.86 7.73 -12.81
N LEU A 99 6.10 6.88 -11.82
CA LEU A 99 5.14 5.87 -11.37
C LEU A 99 3.84 6.52 -10.87
N SER A 100 3.93 7.59 -10.07
CA SER A 100 2.75 8.31 -9.58
C SER A 100 1.97 8.97 -10.72
N THR A 101 2.64 9.50 -11.74
CA THR A 101 2.01 10.09 -12.94
C THR A 101 1.33 9.03 -13.80
N ILE A 102 2.00 7.89 -14.04
CA ILE A 102 1.40 6.76 -14.78
C ILE A 102 0.19 6.21 -14.01
N SER A 103 0.22 6.23 -12.69
CA SER A 103 -0.92 5.83 -11.84
C SER A 103 -2.17 6.65 -12.12
N VAL A 104 -2.06 7.93 -12.49
CA VAL A 104 -3.21 8.76 -12.92
C VAL A 104 -3.83 8.21 -14.20
N TYR A 105 -3.02 7.81 -15.17
CA TYR A 105 -3.52 7.21 -16.41
C TYR A 105 -4.18 5.85 -16.17
N ILE A 106 -3.57 4.99 -15.34
CA ILE A 106 -4.14 3.69 -14.97
C ILE A 106 -5.48 3.90 -14.27
N PHE A 107 -5.54 4.85 -13.34
CA PHE A 107 -6.76 5.20 -12.62
C PHE A 107 -7.87 5.71 -13.56
N TYR A 108 -7.53 6.54 -14.54
CA TYR A 108 -8.48 6.92 -15.60
C TYR A 108 -9.02 5.71 -16.36
N LYS A 109 -8.15 4.75 -16.71
CA LYS A 109 -8.57 3.50 -17.38
C LYS A 109 -9.49 2.63 -16.53
N ILE A 110 -9.26 2.57 -15.22
CA ILE A 110 -10.16 1.89 -14.27
C ILE A 110 -11.53 2.59 -14.28
N ASN A 111 -11.54 3.92 -14.18
CA ASN A 111 -12.77 4.71 -14.16
C ASN A 111 -13.57 4.55 -15.46
N GLN A 112 -12.92 4.49 -16.62
CA GLN A 112 -13.60 4.23 -17.91
C GLN A 112 -14.34 2.88 -17.96
N LYS A 113 -13.97 1.92 -17.13
CA LYS A 113 -14.67 0.62 -17.03
C LYS A 113 -15.93 0.69 -16.16
N ILE A 114 -16.12 1.78 -15.41
CA ILE A 114 -17.19 1.98 -14.44
C ILE A 114 -18.10 3.12 -14.87
N PHE A 115 -17.51 4.18 -15.39
CA PHE A 115 -18.18 5.46 -15.71
C PHE A 115 -18.08 5.81 -17.19
N LEU A 116 -18.91 6.77 -17.60
CA LEU A 116 -18.74 7.49 -18.86
C LEU A 116 -17.53 8.44 -18.78
N ASN A 117 -17.05 8.91 -19.94
CA ASN A 117 -15.81 9.68 -20.05
C ASN A 117 -15.73 10.90 -19.11
N THR A 118 -16.79 11.70 -19.00
CA THR A 118 -16.81 12.89 -18.14
C THR A 118 -16.57 12.56 -16.67
N ALA A 119 -17.31 11.58 -16.11
CA ALA A 119 -17.13 11.17 -14.72
C ALA A 119 -15.76 10.51 -14.49
N SER A 120 -15.24 9.81 -15.51
CA SER A 120 -13.88 9.25 -15.46
C SER A 120 -12.80 10.33 -15.40
N LEU A 121 -12.97 11.44 -16.14
CA LEU A 121 -12.07 12.58 -16.10
C LEU A 121 -12.12 13.30 -14.75
N VAL A 122 -13.34 13.61 -14.26
CA VAL A 122 -13.51 14.27 -12.94
C VAL A 122 -12.83 13.46 -11.84
N SER A 123 -13.08 12.15 -11.79
CA SER A 123 -12.44 11.25 -10.83
C SER A 123 -10.91 11.30 -10.94
N SER A 124 -10.39 11.31 -12.19
CA SER A 124 -8.95 11.33 -12.44
C SER A 124 -8.31 12.69 -12.11
N CYS A 125 -9.04 13.79 -12.31
CA CYS A 125 -8.60 15.12 -11.84
C CYS A 125 -8.48 15.15 -10.32
N ILE A 126 -9.47 14.66 -9.58
CA ILE A 126 -9.42 14.59 -8.12
C ILE A 126 -8.21 13.77 -7.68
N PHE A 127 -7.96 12.60 -8.26
CA PHE A 127 -6.82 11.75 -7.92
C PHE A 127 -5.47 12.40 -8.30
N SER A 128 -5.40 13.03 -9.46
CA SER A 128 -4.18 13.69 -9.98
C SER A 128 -3.68 14.81 -9.08
N PHE A 129 -4.61 15.64 -8.60
CA PHE A 129 -4.31 16.84 -7.80
C PHE A 129 -4.51 16.62 -6.29
N PHE A 130 -4.69 15.37 -5.86
CA PHE A 130 -4.85 15.07 -4.45
C PHE A 130 -3.55 15.34 -3.68
N PRO A 131 -3.53 16.29 -2.70
CA PRO A 131 -2.28 16.76 -2.10
C PRO A 131 -1.44 15.65 -1.48
N LEU A 132 -2.07 14.73 -0.76
CA LEU A 132 -1.40 13.60 -0.14
C LEU A 132 -0.74 12.65 -1.16
N ASN A 133 -1.34 12.48 -2.34
CA ASN A 133 -0.78 11.65 -3.42
C ASN A 133 0.41 12.35 -4.11
N ILE A 134 0.38 13.67 -4.21
CA ILE A 134 1.49 14.47 -4.73
C ILE A 134 2.66 14.41 -3.74
N TYR A 135 2.39 14.64 -2.45
CA TYR A 135 3.38 14.58 -1.39
C TYR A 135 4.10 13.22 -1.32
N ALA A 136 3.34 12.13 -1.39
CA ALA A 136 3.89 10.77 -1.32
C ALA A 136 4.89 10.45 -2.45
N ALA A 137 4.79 11.10 -3.61
CA ALA A 137 5.73 10.90 -4.71
C ALA A 137 7.15 11.40 -4.40
N GLY A 138 7.28 12.35 -3.47
CA GLY A 138 8.56 12.88 -2.99
C GLY A 138 9.13 12.16 -1.76
N GLN A 139 8.40 11.18 -1.22
CA GLN A 139 8.82 10.46 -0.01
C GLN A 139 9.49 9.13 -0.36
N THR A 140 10.62 8.80 0.26
CA THR A 140 11.38 7.58 0.00
C THR A 140 10.75 6.36 0.71
N SER A 141 9.59 5.96 0.24
CA SER A 141 8.85 4.82 0.79
C SER A 141 8.29 3.92 -0.31
N SER A 142 7.98 2.68 0.04
CA SER A 142 7.37 1.71 -0.89
C SER A 142 5.94 2.07 -1.31
N ILE A 143 5.33 3.12 -0.72
CA ILE A 143 3.90 3.42 -0.92
C ILE A 143 3.56 3.81 -2.36
N THR A 144 4.40 4.60 -3.03
CA THR A 144 4.17 5.00 -4.43
C THR A 144 4.20 3.79 -5.37
N LEU A 145 5.17 2.89 -5.18
CA LEU A 145 5.25 1.63 -5.93
C LEU A 145 4.02 0.75 -5.63
N GLN A 146 3.60 0.65 -4.38
CA GLN A 146 2.43 -0.11 -3.97
C GLN A 146 1.14 0.43 -4.62
N ILE A 147 0.92 1.74 -4.65
CA ILE A 147 -0.25 2.37 -5.30
C ILE A 147 -0.25 2.04 -6.79
N PHE A 148 0.87 2.23 -7.47
CA PHE A 148 1.02 1.91 -8.89
C PHE A 148 0.65 0.46 -9.18
N LEU A 149 1.24 -0.50 -8.46
CA LEU A 149 0.97 -1.93 -8.64
C LEU A 149 -0.47 -2.29 -8.27
N SER A 150 -1.05 -1.69 -7.22
CA SER A 150 -2.45 -1.95 -6.82
C SER A 150 -3.45 -1.45 -7.85
N LEU A 151 -3.23 -0.28 -8.43
CA LEU A 151 -4.07 0.23 -9.52
C LEU A 151 -3.93 -0.63 -10.78
N LEU A 152 -2.71 -1.04 -11.10
CA LEU A 152 -2.46 -1.92 -12.24
C LEU A 152 -3.13 -3.30 -12.02
N PHE A 153 -3.07 -3.85 -10.80
CA PHE A 153 -3.77 -5.08 -10.44
C PHE A 153 -5.29 -4.96 -10.66
N ILE A 154 -5.92 -3.88 -10.19
CA ILE A 154 -7.37 -3.63 -10.38
C ILE A 154 -7.71 -3.50 -11.88
N LEU A 155 -6.90 -2.78 -12.64
CA LEU A 155 -7.11 -2.64 -14.09
C LEU A 155 -7.01 -3.99 -14.81
N LEU A 156 -5.99 -4.78 -14.49
CA LEU A 156 -5.77 -6.10 -15.09
C LEU A 156 -6.83 -7.11 -14.68
N PHE A 157 -7.30 -7.03 -13.43
CA PHE A 157 -8.44 -7.80 -12.95
C PHE A 157 -9.70 -7.49 -13.79
N PHE A 158 -10.01 -6.22 -14.06
CA PHE A 158 -11.14 -5.87 -14.92
C PHE A 158 -10.93 -6.31 -16.37
N ASN A 159 -9.70 -6.21 -16.89
CA ASN A 159 -9.38 -6.70 -18.22
C ASN A 159 -9.56 -8.23 -18.34
N LEU A 160 -9.15 -8.97 -17.31
CA LEU A 160 -9.32 -10.42 -17.26
C LEU A 160 -10.80 -10.82 -17.36
N ILE A 161 -11.68 -10.11 -16.63
CA ILE A 161 -13.12 -10.40 -16.63
C ILE A 161 -13.73 -10.14 -18.03
N GLU A 162 -13.27 -9.09 -18.71
CA GLU A 162 -13.79 -8.71 -20.00
C GLU A 162 -13.29 -9.59 -21.15
N LYS A 163 -12.01 -9.97 -21.12
CA LYS A 163 -11.35 -10.64 -22.25
C LYS A 163 -11.09 -12.14 -22.04
N GLN A 164 -10.89 -12.56 -20.78
CA GLN A 164 -10.57 -13.94 -20.37
C GLN A 164 -9.41 -14.58 -21.14
N GLY A 165 -8.46 -13.78 -21.64
CA GLY A 165 -7.34 -14.21 -22.45
C GLY A 165 -6.15 -14.74 -21.63
N LYS A 166 -5.28 -15.52 -22.26
CA LYS A 166 -4.03 -16.01 -21.63
C LYS A 166 -3.11 -14.88 -21.19
N LYS A 167 -3.04 -13.79 -21.97
CA LYS A 167 -2.23 -12.61 -21.66
C LYS A 167 -2.71 -11.92 -20.38
N GLU A 168 -4.02 -11.77 -20.22
CA GLU A 168 -4.64 -11.17 -19.03
C GLU A 168 -4.35 -12.00 -17.78
N ILE A 169 -4.37 -13.33 -17.89
CA ILE A 169 -3.98 -14.24 -16.81
C ILE A 169 -2.52 -14.00 -16.40
N LEU A 170 -1.60 -14.02 -17.37
CA LEU A 170 -0.17 -13.86 -17.11
C LEU A 170 0.15 -12.49 -16.49
N TYR A 171 -0.41 -11.41 -17.04
CA TYR A 171 -0.18 -10.07 -16.50
C TYR A 171 -0.75 -9.90 -15.09
N LEU A 172 -1.97 -10.39 -14.83
CA LEU A 172 -2.54 -10.36 -13.49
C LEU A 172 -1.68 -11.14 -12.50
N SER A 173 -1.22 -12.35 -12.89
CA SER A 173 -0.36 -13.17 -12.04
C SER A 173 0.97 -12.48 -11.75
N LEU A 174 1.60 -11.85 -12.75
CA LEU A 174 2.84 -11.11 -12.59
C LEU A 174 2.67 -9.98 -11.56
N ILE A 175 1.65 -9.14 -11.74
CA ILE A 175 1.44 -8.00 -10.83
C ILE A 175 1.02 -8.48 -9.45
N SER A 176 0.27 -9.58 -9.34
CA SER A 176 -0.06 -10.20 -8.04
C SER A 176 1.19 -10.64 -7.28
N GLY A 177 2.10 -11.33 -7.97
CA GLY A 177 3.39 -11.76 -7.38
C GLY A 177 4.24 -10.58 -6.92
N LEU A 178 4.35 -9.53 -7.74
CA LEU A 178 5.08 -8.31 -7.39
C LEU A 178 4.44 -7.59 -6.19
N LEU A 179 3.11 -7.53 -6.09
CA LEU A 179 2.42 -6.95 -4.94
C LEU A 179 2.67 -7.75 -3.67
N ILE A 180 2.63 -9.08 -3.73
CA ILE A 180 2.94 -9.95 -2.58
C ILE A 180 4.40 -9.72 -2.13
N LEU A 181 5.34 -9.59 -3.07
CA LEU A 181 6.74 -9.29 -2.77
C LEU A 181 6.98 -7.83 -2.32
N THR A 182 6.01 -6.93 -2.53
CA THR A 182 6.05 -5.55 -2.00
C THR A 182 5.47 -5.48 -0.58
N ARG A 183 4.38 -6.21 -0.35
CA ARG A 183 3.61 -6.21 0.89
C ARG A 183 3.04 -7.61 1.12
N GLY A 184 3.56 -8.32 2.12
CA GLY A 184 3.12 -9.68 2.44
C GLY A 184 1.62 -9.79 2.72
N GLU A 185 1.02 -8.78 3.33
CA GLU A 185 -0.42 -8.71 3.64
C GLU A 185 -1.30 -8.77 2.37
N PHE A 186 -0.76 -8.40 1.22
CA PHE A 186 -1.49 -8.47 -0.05
C PHE A 186 -1.92 -9.89 -0.43
N ILE A 187 -1.28 -10.92 0.12
CA ILE A 187 -1.70 -12.32 -0.10
C ILE A 187 -3.15 -12.56 0.30
N LEU A 188 -3.63 -11.89 1.36
CA LEU A 188 -5.02 -11.99 1.83
C LEU A 188 -5.99 -11.31 0.84
N ILE A 189 -5.62 -10.13 0.32
CA ILE A 189 -6.41 -9.41 -0.69
C ILE A 189 -6.44 -10.21 -2.00
N TYR A 190 -5.32 -10.82 -2.39
CA TYR A 190 -5.21 -11.69 -3.55
C TYR A 190 -6.11 -12.93 -3.41
N ALA A 191 -6.02 -13.64 -2.29
CA ALA A 191 -6.86 -14.80 -2.03
C ALA A 191 -8.36 -14.44 -2.05
N ALA A 192 -8.74 -13.34 -1.42
CA ALA A 192 -10.11 -12.83 -1.45
C ALA A 192 -10.57 -12.44 -2.87
N THR A 193 -9.67 -11.88 -3.69
CA THR A 193 -9.97 -11.58 -5.10
C THR A 193 -10.26 -12.84 -5.90
N LEU A 194 -9.45 -13.89 -5.74
CA LEU A 194 -9.68 -15.16 -6.39
C LEU A 194 -10.97 -15.85 -5.92
N PHE A 195 -11.24 -15.78 -4.62
CA PHE A 195 -12.49 -16.26 -4.04
C PHE A 195 -13.71 -15.50 -4.56
N TYR A 196 -13.59 -14.16 -4.71
CA TYR A 196 -14.64 -13.35 -5.32
C TYR A 196 -14.92 -13.74 -6.78
N LEU A 197 -13.86 -14.01 -7.58
CA LEU A 197 -14.00 -14.53 -8.95
C LEU A 197 -14.71 -15.90 -8.98
N PHE A 198 -14.34 -16.77 -8.06
CA PHE A 198 -14.94 -18.11 -7.92
C PHE A 198 -16.43 -18.03 -7.57
N LEU A 199 -16.79 -17.26 -6.53
CA LEU A 199 -18.19 -17.08 -6.10
C LEU A 199 -19.05 -16.46 -7.21
N LYS A 200 -18.54 -15.48 -7.92
CA LYS A 200 -19.27 -14.80 -8.99
C LYS A 200 -19.25 -15.54 -10.33
N ARG A 201 -18.54 -16.68 -10.41
CA ARG A 201 -18.41 -17.52 -11.61
C ARG A 201 -18.02 -16.74 -12.86
N LYS A 202 -17.15 -15.72 -12.72
CA LYS A 202 -16.77 -14.82 -13.82
C LYS A 202 -15.72 -15.38 -14.74
N ILE A 203 -14.96 -16.37 -14.28
CA ILE A 203 -13.93 -17.07 -15.07
C ILE A 203 -13.98 -18.57 -14.77
N LYS A 204 -13.44 -19.38 -15.66
CA LYS A 204 -13.34 -20.84 -15.46
C LYS A 204 -12.43 -21.15 -14.27
N VAL A 205 -12.75 -22.17 -13.48
CA VAL A 205 -11.95 -22.61 -12.33
C VAL A 205 -10.51 -22.92 -12.72
N ILE A 206 -10.30 -23.52 -13.89
CA ILE A 206 -8.95 -23.78 -14.40
C ILE A 206 -8.10 -22.52 -14.57
N ASN A 207 -8.71 -21.41 -14.96
CA ASN A 207 -8.00 -20.14 -15.07
C ASN A 207 -7.60 -19.59 -13.69
N ILE A 208 -8.42 -19.81 -12.65
CA ILE A 208 -8.06 -19.45 -11.26
C ILE A 208 -6.83 -20.26 -10.84
N PHE A 209 -6.81 -21.56 -11.13
CA PHE A 209 -5.66 -22.41 -10.83
C PHE A 209 -4.40 -21.96 -11.56
N ILE A 210 -4.49 -21.60 -12.85
CA ILE A 210 -3.36 -21.08 -13.63
C ILE A 210 -2.86 -19.76 -13.02
N ILE A 211 -3.75 -18.86 -12.60
CA ILE A 211 -3.37 -17.60 -11.93
C ILE A 211 -2.58 -17.90 -10.64
N ILE A 212 -3.06 -18.83 -9.82
CA ILE A 212 -2.37 -19.24 -8.59
C ILE A 212 -0.98 -19.79 -8.91
N LEU A 213 -0.89 -20.73 -9.87
CA LEU A 213 0.37 -21.33 -10.26
C LEU A 213 1.38 -20.30 -10.79
N CYS A 214 0.95 -19.44 -11.71
CA CYS A 214 1.82 -18.40 -12.27
C CYS A 214 2.25 -17.37 -11.21
N THR A 215 1.35 -16.98 -10.29
CA THR A 215 1.71 -16.10 -9.18
C THR A 215 2.71 -16.76 -8.25
N PHE A 216 2.50 -18.05 -7.93
CA PHE A 216 3.42 -18.84 -7.11
C PHE A 216 4.81 -18.92 -7.74
N LEU A 217 4.91 -19.14 -9.05
CA LEU A 217 6.20 -19.18 -9.77
C LEU A 217 6.98 -17.87 -9.64
N ILE A 218 6.30 -16.73 -9.59
CA ILE A 218 6.96 -15.42 -9.43
C ILE A 218 7.46 -15.20 -8.00
N VAL A 219 6.72 -15.68 -6.99
CA VAL A 219 7.08 -15.52 -5.59
C VAL A 219 8.06 -16.62 -5.13
N SER A 220 8.02 -17.79 -5.77
CA SER A 220 8.76 -19.00 -5.35
C SER A 220 10.28 -18.83 -5.21
N PRO A 221 11.02 -18.05 -6.04
CA PRO A 221 12.46 -17.89 -5.82
C PRO A 221 12.80 -17.31 -4.45
N TYR A 222 11.97 -16.37 -3.98
CA TYR A 222 12.18 -15.78 -2.66
C TYR A 222 11.70 -16.71 -1.52
N LEU A 223 10.61 -17.45 -1.74
CA LEU A 223 10.16 -18.48 -0.79
C LEU A 223 11.20 -19.59 -0.65
N PHE A 224 11.80 -20.02 -1.76
CA PHE A 224 12.87 -21.02 -1.76
C PHE A 224 14.13 -20.52 -1.04
N ARG A 225 14.53 -19.27 -1.27
CA ARG A 225 15.60 -18.63 -0.48
C ARG A 225 15.30 -18.71 1.01
N ASN A 226 14.12 -18.33 1.43
CA ASN A 226 13.74 -18.29 2.85
C ASN A 226 13.64 -19.71 3.44
N TYR A 227 13.15 -20.68 2.67
CA TYR A 227 13.14 -22.08 3.10
C TYR A 227 14.56 -22.61 3.33
N ASN A 228 15.48 -22.36 2.41
CA ASN A 228 16.86 -22.84 2.54
C ASN A 228 17.61 -22.19 3.72
N ILE A 229 17.32 -20.93 4.04
CA ILE A 229 18.01 -20.24 5.13
C ILE A 229 17.36 -20.53 6.47
N PHE A 230 16.03 -20.48 6.53
CA PHE A 230 15.26 -20.44 7.78
C PHE A 230 14.40 -21.68 8.02
N ASN A 231 14.33 -22.63 7.08
CA ASN A 231 13.40 -23.74 7.09
C ASN A 231 11.92 -23.30 7.18
N GLN A 232 11.59 -22.09 6.67
CA GLN A 232 10.23 -21.53 6.69
C GLN A 232 9.83 -20.98 5.32
N VAL A 233 8.60 -21.31 4.91
CA VAL A 233 7.99 -20.78 3.69
C VAL A 233 7.25 -19.47 4.03
N THR A 234 7.92 -18.35 3.88
CA THR A 234 7.37 -17.03 4.20
C THR A 234 7.91 -15.96 3.27
N VAL A 235 7.09 -14.94 2.96
CA VAL A 235 7.52 -13.73 2.23
C VAL A 235 8.07 -12.69 3.21
N ALA A 236 7.49 -12.57 4.38
CA ALA A 236 7.95 -11.66 5.42
C ALA A 236 7.60 -12.20 6.80
N LYS A 237 8.45 -11.94 7.77
CA LYS A 237 8.30 -12.38 9.16
C LYS A 237 8.22 -11.16 10.09
N ALA A 238 7.17 -10.36 9.87
CA ALA A 238 6.90 -9.15 10.65
C ALA A 238 5.51 -9.19 11.30
N LEU A 239 4.84 -10.34 11.27
CA LEU A 239 3.48 -10.47 11.79
C LEU A 239 3.45 -10.19 13.29
N GLY A 240 4.38 -10.80 14.04
CA GLY A 240 4.47 -10.66 15.49
C GLY A 240 4.75 -9.22 15.90
N PHE A 241 5.78 -8.63 15.30
CA PHE A 241 6.13 -7.24 15.59
C PHE A 241 5.01 -6.26 15.25
N ASN A 242 4.41 -6.38 14.08
CA ASN A 242 3.33 -5.48 13.67
C ASN A 242 2.08 -5.67 14.54
N LEU A 243 1.74 -6.90 14.91
CA LEU A 243 0.62 -7.19 15.80
C LEU A 243 0.87 -6.58 17.18
N TRP A 244 2.06 -6.78 17.75
CA TRP A 244 2.44 -6.20 19.04
C TRP A 244 2.46 -4.67 19.00
N LYS A 245 3.08 -4.07 17.99
CA LYS A 245 3.11 -2.60 17.84
C LYS A 245 1.71 -2.00 17.82
N GLY A 246 0.77 -2.68 17.18
CA GLY A 246 -0.62 -2.25 17.13
C GLY A 246 -1.44 -2.58 18.38
N ASN A 247 -1.02 -3.53 19.22
CA ASN A 247 -1.83 -4.09 20.30
C ASN A 247 -1.01 -4.36 21.57
N ASN A 248 -0.12 -3.42 21.94
CA ASN A 248 0.51 -3.41 23.24
C ASN A 248 -0.24 -2.48 24.21
N GLN A 249 0.20 -2.44 25.46
CA GLN A 249 -0.47 -1.71 26.54
C GLN A 249 -0.57 -0.20 26.28
N LEU A 250 0.33 0.37 25.47
CA LEU A 250 0.40 1.79 25.13
C LEU A 250 -0.07 2.10 23.70
N SER A 251 -0.54 1.09 22.95
CA SER A 251 -0.89 1.25 21.54
C SER A 251 -2.06 2.21 21.34
N THR A 252 -1.87 3.12 20.40
CA THR A 252 -2.88 3.98 19.78
C THR A 252 -3.26 3.47 18.39
N VAL A 253 -3.97 4.27 17.62
CA VAL A 253 -4.30 3.95 16.21
C VAL A 253 -3.04 3.72 15.37
N GLU A 254 -2.02 4.55 15.56
CA GLU A 254 -0.73 4.47 14.85
C GLU A 254 0.22 3.41 15.44
N GLY A 255 -0.26 2.69 16.46
CA GLY A 255 0.55 1.77 17.24
C GLY A 255 1.42 2.52 18.25
N TYR A 256 2.18 1.76 19.01
CA TYR A 256 3.18 2.30 19.92
C TYR A 256 4.46 1.44 19.83
N GLY A 257 5.55 2.09 19.58
CA GLY A 257 6.87 1.53 19.67
C GLY A 257 7.77 2.68 20.06
N ASP A 258 8.03 2.83 21.37
CA ASP A 258 9.03 3.76 21.88
C ASP A 258 10.41 3.19 21.58
N PHE A 259 10.73 3.22 20.30
CA PHE A 259 12.08 2.96 19.88
C PHE A 259 12.90 4.22 20.15
N ASN A 260 13.75 4.14 21.14
CA ASN A 260 14.94 4.95 21.18
C ASN A 260 15.95 4.49 20.12
N LEU A 261 15.47 4.23 18.95
CA LEU A 261 16.28 4.32 17.79
C LEU A 261 16.49 5.82 17.64
N GLY A 262 17.61 6.31 18.17
CA GLY A 262 18.10 7.61 17.77
C GLY A 262 18.11 7.59 16.25
N PHE A 263 17.06 8.11 15.64
CA PHE A 263 16.86 8.14 14.17
C PHE A 263 17.94 8.95 13.44
N TYR A 264 19.04 9.22 14.07
CA TYR A 264 20.04 10.18 13.64
C TYR A 264 21.33 9.57 13.10
N ASN A 265 21.57 8.26 13.36
CA ASN A 265 22.80 7.64 12.86
C ASN A 265 22.59 6.20 12.40
N VAL A 266 22.54 6.01 11.08
CA VAL A 266 22.36 4.70 10.43
C VAL A 266 23.45 3.69 10.86
N ALA A 267 24.68 4.17 11.11
CA ALA A 267 25.79 3.34 11.56
C ALA A 267 25.61 2.84 13.01
N GLU A 268 25.06 3.66 13.89
CA GLU A 268 24.76 3.28 15.28
C GLU A 268 23.69 2.21 15.35
N ILE A 269 22.63 2.32 14.54
CA ILE A 269 21.54 1.33 14.52
C ILE A 269 21.99 0.00 13.94
N ALA A 270 22.81 0.00 12.90
CA ALA A 270 23.39 -1.22 12.36
C ALA A 270 24.29 -1.93 13.40
N ASN A 271 24.86 -1.19 14.34
CA ASN A 271 25.69 -1.71 15.42
C ASN A 271 24.88 -2.02 16.70
N GLU A 272 23.77 -1.34 16.97
CA GLU A 272 22.90 -1.65 18.10
C GLU A 272 21.98 -2.83 17.79
N LYS A 273 22.53 -4.03 17.93
CA LYS A 273 21.76 -5.30 17.83
C LYS A 273 20.82 -5.51 19.03
N ASN A 274 20.83 -4.61 20.01
CA ASN A 274 20.02 -4.72 21.20
C ASN A 274 18.77 -3.86 21.10
N LEU A 275 17.64 -4.43 21.52
CA LEU A 275 16.40 -3.70 21.67
C LEU A 275 16.44 -2.93 22.98
N ASN A 276 16.08 -1.65 22.94
CA ASN A 276 16.05 -0.82 24.14
C ASN A 276 14.81 0.09 24.12
N PHE A 277 13.66 -0.44 24.57
CA PHE A 277 12.51 0.38 24.86
C PHE A 277 12.74 1.15 26.15
N LYS A 278 12.56 2.47 26.13
CA LYS A 278 12.74 3.31 27.32
C LYS A 278 11.67 3.07 28.39
N ASN A 279 10.45 2.75 27.96
CA ASN A 279 9.36 2.58 28.91
C ASN A 279 9.57 1.33 29.77
N PRO A 280 9.56 1.44 31.11
CA PRO A 280 9.80 0.31 32.02
C PRO A 280 8.85 -0.87 31.83
N ILE A 281 7.64 -0.64 31.30
CA ILE A 281 6.63 -1.67 31.03
C ILE A 281 7.17 -2.74 30.03
N PHE A 282 8.13 -2.37 29.18
CA PHE A 282 8.73 -3.26 28.19
C PHE A 282 10.09 -3.83 28.64
N LYS A 283 10.47 -3.65 29.90
CA LYS A 283 11.76 -4.17 30.42
C LYS A 283 11.92 -5.68 30.19
N SER A 284 10.91 -6.46 30.56
CA SER A 284 10.92 -7.92 30.37
C SER A 284 11.01 -8.30 28.89
N LEU A 285 10.33 -7.54 27.99
CA LEU A 285 10.40 -7.76 26.55
C LEU A 285 11.80 -7.46 26.01
N ASN A 286 12.43 -6.36 26.46
CA ASN A 286 13.82 -6.04 26.13
C ASN A 286 14.77 -7.17 26.52
N GLU A 287 14.65 -7.67 27.76
CA GLU A 287 15.50 -8.76 28.29
C GLU A 287 15.35 -10.03 27.43
N LYS A 288 14.10 -10.44 27.13
CA LYS A 288 13.82 -11.60 26.27
C LYS A 288 14.43 -11.47 24.88
N VAL A 289 14.28 -10.31 24.22
CA VAL A 289 14.81 -10.10 22.87
C VAL A 289 16.33 -10.00 22.88
N ASN A 290 16.91 -9.34 23.91
CA ASN A 290 18.36 -9.16 24.00
C ASN A 290 19.11 -10.44 24.37
N SER A 291 18.44 -11.42 24.98
CA SER A 291 18.99 -12.75 25.26
C SER A 291 19.08 -13.66 24.03
N LEU A 292 18.46 -13.27 22.90
CA LEU A 292 18.51 -14.07 21.68
C LEU A 292 19.91 -14.12 21.07
N ASN A 293 20.26 -15.30 20.56
CA ASN A 293 21.47 -15.48 19.76
C ASN A 293 21.38 -14.63 18.47
N LYS A 294 22.47 -13.96 18.11
CA LYS A 294 22.58 -13.14 16.91
C LYS A 294 22.99 -14.00 15.70
N ASP A 295 22.21 -15.05 15.44
CA ASP A 295 22.40 -16.01 14.35
C ASP A 295 21.38 -15.81 13.21
N LYS A 296 21.33 -16.75 12.28
CA LYS A 296 20.41 -16.71 11.13
C LYS A 296 18.94 -16.72 11.53
N PHE A 297 18.58 -17.17 12.74
CA PHE A 297 17.19 -17.21 13.22
C PHE A 297 16.81 -16.01 14.08
N TYR A 298 17.72 -15.07 14.30
CA TYR A 298 17.51 -13.94 15.20
C TYR A 298 16.21 -13.18 14.90
N GLU A 299 15.98 -12.80 13.64
CA GLU A 299 14.77 -12.02 13.26
C GLU A 299 13.49 -12.83 13.44
N ILE A 300 13.53 -14.14 13.16
CA ILE A 300 12.39 -15.04 13.33
C ILE A 300 12.03 -15.20 14.80
N ASN A 301 13.03 -15.48 15.64
CA ASN A 301 12.84 -15.67 17.09
C ASN A 301 12.35 -14.37 17.73
N LYS A 302 12.90 -13.22 17.29
CA LYS A 302 12.45 -11.90 17.71
C LYS A 302 10.98 -11.67 17.38
N ASP A 303 10.54 -11.95 16.14
CA ASP A 303 9.14 -11.79 15.74
C ASP A 303 8.21 -12.73 16.53
N THR A 304 8.70 -13.95 16.85
CA THR A 304 7.94 -14.91 17.68
C THR A 304 7.69 -14.38 19.09
N ILE A 305 8.71 -13.79 19.73
CA ILE A 305 8.56 -13.16 21.06
C ILE A 305 7.52 -12.03 21.01
N PHE A 306 7.58 -11.19 19.98
CA PHE A 306 6.58 -10.13 19.83
C PHE A 306 5.18 -10.68 19.58
N PHE A 307 5.04 -11.76 18.83
CA PHE A 307 3.77 -12.41 18.58
C PHE A 307 3.14 -12.95 19.87
N GLU A 308 3.92 -13.65 20.69
CA GLU A 308 3.49 -14.19 21.99
C GLU A 308 3.05 -13.05 22.93
N GLU A 309 3.82 -11.96 23.00
CA GLU A 309 3.48 -10.81 23.84
C GLU A 309 2.21 -10.10 23.33
N ALA A 310 2.02 -10.01 22.00
CA ALA A 310 0.79 -9.48 21.42
C ALA A 310 -0.43 -10.33 21.78
N LEU A 311 -0.33 -11.66 21.67
CA LEU A 311 -1.43 -12.57 22.05
C LEU A 311 -1.75 -12.48 23.54
N LYS A 312 -0.73 -12.37 24.39
CA LYS A 312 -0.90 -12.16 25.82
C LYS A 312 -1.71 -10.89 26.09
N ASN A 313 -1.32 -9.75 25.51
CA ASN A 313 -2.04 -8.48 25.65
C ASN A 313 -3.51 -8.59 25.19
N LEU A 314 -3.74 -9.21 24.01
CA LEU A 314 -5.09 -9.42 23.47
C LEU A 314 -5.97 -10.26 24.39
N ASN A 315 -5.40 -11.28 25.06
CA ASN A 315 -6.12 -12.15 25.98
C ASN A 315 -6.38 -11.48 27.33
N GLU A 316 -5.47 -10.61 27.82
CA GLU A 316 -5.61 -9.91 29.09
C GLU A 316 -6.74 -8.86 29.06
N ASP A 317 -6.93 -8.15 27.96
CA ASP A 317 -8.00 -7.15 27.82
C ASP A 317 -8.62 -7.14 26.40
N PRO A 318 -9.41 -8.17 26.06
CA PRO A 318 -10.00 -8.29 24.71
C PRO A 318 -10.89 -7.11 24.35
N LEU A 319 -11.58 -6.52 25.32
CA LEU A 319 -12.52 -5.42 25.09
C LEU A 319 -11.79 -4.12 24.70
N LYS A 320 -10.67 -3.83 25.36
CA LYS A 320 -9.80 -2.69 25.02
C LYS A 320 -9.32 -2.78 23.58
N TYR A 321 -8.78 -3.94 23.19
CA TYR A 321 -8.22 -4.11 21.85
C TYR A 321 -9.29 -4.21 20.78
N PHE A 322 -10.47 -4.74 21.08
CA PHE A 322 -11.61 -4.66 20.16
C PHE A 322 -12.07 -3.21 19.94
N LYS A 323 -12.16 -2.40 20.97
CA LYS A 323 -12.45 -0.96 20.85
C LYS A 323 -11.37 -0.24 20.02
N LEU A 324 -10.11 -0.55 20.27
CA LEU A 324 -8.99 -0.01 19.52
C LEU A 324 -9.04 -0.43 18.03
N PHE A 325 -9.39 -1.68 17.73
CA PHE A 325 -9.59 -2.18 16.37
C PHE A 325 -10.70 -1.38 15.65
N LEU A 326 -11.85 -1.17 16.29
CA LEU A 326 -12.92 -0.34 15.71
C LEU A 326 -12.47 1.11 15.48
N LYS A 327 -11.72 1.68 16.41
CA LYS A 327 -11.14 3.01 16.27
C LYS A 327 -10.18 3.07 15.08
N LYS A 328 -9.34 2.05 14.87
CA LYS A 328 -8.45 1.93 13.70
C LYS A 328 -9.23 1.86 12.40
N ILE A 329 -10.33 1.09 12.32
CA ILE A 329 -11.21 1.05 11.14
C ILE A 329 -11.74 2.44 10.80
N LEU A 330 -12.29 3.15 11.78
CA LEU A 330 -12.84 4.48 11.57
C LEU A 330 -11.75 5.48 11.16
N SER A 331 -10.62 5.47 11.84
CA SER A 331 -9.48 6.34 11.53
C SER A 331 -8.90 6.05 10.14
N PHE A 332 -8.84 4.80 9.73
CA PHE A 332 -8.36 4.45 8.39
C PHE A 332 -9.35 4.85 7.31
N TYR A 333 -10.67 4.64 7.55
CA TYR A 333 -11.69 5.04 6.59
C TYR A 333 -11.79 6.57 6.46
N PHE A 334 -11.86 7.28 7.58
CA PHE A 334 -11.96 8.74 7.63
C PHE A 334 -10.59 9.39 7.82
N ILE A 335 -10.19 9.59 9.06
CA ILE A 335 -8.88 10.12 9.44
C ILE A 335 -8.64 9.93 10.95
N ASP A 336 -7.38 9.89 11.37
CA ASP A 336 -7.00 9.96 12.77
C ASP A 336 -6.68 11.42 13.15
N LEU A 337 -7.53 12.05 13.95
CA LEU A 337 -7.32 13.43 14.40
C LEU A 337 -6.18 13.58 15.41
N ASN A 338 -5.69 12.47 15.99
CA ASN A 338 -4.61 12.45 16.99
C ASN A 338 -3.30 11.92 16.40
N SER A 339 -3.09 12.06 15.08
CA SER A 339 -1.87 11.58 14.42
C SER A 339 -0.63 12.33 14.90
N THR A 340 0.45 11.59 15.12
CA THR A 340 1.76 12.12 15.46
C THR A 340 2.61 12.49 14.24
N TYR A 341 2.18 12.12 13.04
CA TYR A 341 2.89 12.35 11.77
C TYR A 341 2.47 13.68 11.12
N LEU A 342 2.95 14.81 11.66
CA LEU A 342 2.53 16.15 11.24
C LEU A 342 2.69 16.43 9.74
N SER A 343 3.73 15.89 9.09
CA SER A 343 3.97 16.08 7.66
C SER A 343 2.89 15.46 6.76
N TYR A 344 2.31 14.34 7.18
CA TYR A 344 1.18 13.71 6.51
C TYR A 344 -0.18 14.28 6.92
N TYR A 345 -0.24 15.02 8.04
CA TYR A 345 -1.45 15.56 8.63
C TYR A 345 -1.50 17.09 8.66
N SER A 346 -0.78 17.75 7.75
CA SER A 346 -0.99 19.17 7.48
C SER A 346 -2.44 19.42 7.05
N PHE A 347 -2.95 20.61 7.29
CA PHE A 347 -4.33 21.00 6.92
C PHE A 347 -4.65 20.69 5.45
N SER A 348 -3.69 20.93 4.56
CA SER A 348 -3.80 20.64 3.13
C SER A 348 -3.91 19.13 2.81
N HIS A 349 -3.48 18.24 3.69
CA HIS A 349 -3.56 16.78 3.50
C HIS A 349 -4.78 16.19 4.18
N PHE A 350 -5.04 16.54 5.45
CA PHE A 350 -6.11 15.86 6.17
C PHE A 350 -7.51 16.31 5.76
N VAL A 351 -7.72 17.61 5.43
CA VAL A 351 -9.07 18.09 5.05
C VAL A 351 -9.57 17.43 3.78
N PRO A 352 -8.83 17.39 2.65
CA PRO A 352 -9.27 16.66 1.48
C PRO A 352 -9.51 15.16 1.75
N ALA A 353 -8.66 14.53 2.57
CA ALA A 353 -8.82 13.11 2.91
C ALA A 353 -10.10 12.86 3.72
N LEU A 354 -10.42 13.73 4.68
CA LEU A 354 -11.66 13.67 5.46
C LEU A 354 -12.90 13.87 4.57
N VAL A 355 -12.88 14.90 3.70
CA VAL A 355 -13.98 15.18 2.77
C VAL A 355 -14.26 13.98 1.86
N ILE A 356 -13.21 13.39 1.26
CA ILE A 356 -13.37 12.18 0.43
C ILE A 356 -13.87 11.01 1.29
N GLY A 357 -13.38 10.83 2.51
CA GLY A 357 -13.89 9.83 3.43
C GLY A 357 -15.41 9.97 3.66
N ILE A 358 -15.86 11.17 4.00
CA ILE A 358 -17.29 11.48 4.24
C ILE A 358 -18.14 11.25 2.99
N LEU A 359 -17.71 11.77 1.84
CA LEU A 359 -18.46 11.66 0.59
C LEU A 359 -18.46 10.24 -0.01
N SER A 360 -17.42 9.45 0.24
CA SER A 360 -17.35 8.06 -0.22
C SER A 360 -18.23 7.11 0.59
N PHE A 361 -18.57 7.46 1.83
CA PHE A 361 -19.32 6.56 2.72
C PHE A 361 -20.73 6.24 2.20
N PRO A 362 -21.59 7.22 1.83
CA PRO A 362 -22.86 6.91 1.19
C PRO A 362 -22.68 6.19 -0.15
N GLY A 363 -21.60 6.47 -0.89
CA GLY A 363 -21.24 5.74 -2.10
C GLY A 363 -20.96 4.27 -1.83
N LEU A 364 -20.28 3.93 -0.73
CA LEU A 364 -20.06 2.57 -0.29
C LEU A 364 -21.37 1.85 0.05
N ILE A 365 -22.26 2.52 0.79
CA ILE A 365 -23.59 1.96 1.12
C ILE A 365 -24.39 1.64 -0.14
N LEU A 366 -24.40 2.55 -1.11
CA LEU A 366 -25.06 2.34 -2.40
C LEU A 366 -24.44 1.18 -3.17
N ALA A 367 -23.11 1.13 -3.23
CA ALA A 367 -22.37 0.09 -3.93
C ALA A 367 -22.63 -1.32 -3.37
N LEU A 368 -22.82 -1.44 -2.06
CA LEU A 368 -23.15 -2.71 -1.41
C LEU A 368 -24.62 -3.15 -1.69
N LYS A 369 -25.52 -2.18 -1.95
CA LYS A 369 -26.93 -2.46 -2.31
C LYS A 369 -27.09 -2.81 -3.80
N GLU A 370 -26.26 -2.24 -4.65
CA GLU A 370 -26.33 -2.50 -6.10
C GLU A 370 -25.60 -3.80 -6.47
N LYS A 371 -26.10 -4.45 -7.53
CA LYS A 371 -25.54 -5.72 -8.02
C LYS A 371 -24.44 -5.54 -9.07
N ASP A 372 -23.89 -4.31 -9.22
CA ASP A 372 -22.79 -4.09 -10.16
C ASP A 372 -21.52 -4.81 -9.69
N PHE A 373 -20.99 -5.66 -10.57
CA PHE A 373 -19.85 -6.51 -10.23
C PHE A 373 -18.58 -5.70 -9.94
N LYS A 374 -18.29 -4.66 -10.73
CA LYS A 374 -17.03 -3.91 -10.63
C LYS A 374 -17.02 -3.02 -9.38
N ILE A 375 -18.12 -2.33 -9.14
CA ILE A 375 -18.27 -1.50 -7.93
C ILE A 375 -18.33 -2.38 -6.67
N GLY A 376 -19.04 -3.51 -6.72
CA GLY A 376 -19.09 -4.48 -5.64
C GLY A 376 -17.69 -5.04 -5.31
N TYR A 377 -16.87 -5.35 -6.33
CA TYR A 377 -15.48 -5.77 -6.13
C TYR A 377 -14.63 -4.68 -5.45
N LEU A 378 -14.71 -3.44 -5.94
CA LEU A 378 -13.95 -2.33 -5.33
C LEU A 378 -14.36 -2.08 -3.87
N SER A 379 -15.65 -2.20 -3.56
CA SER A 379 -16.16 -2.08 -2.19
C SER A 379 -15.63 -3.21 -1.30
N THR A 380 -15.60 -4.44 -1.80
CA THR A 380 -15.02 -5.59 -1.09
C THR A 380 -13.53 -5.40 -0.87
N TYR A 381 -12.79 -4.98 -1.90
CA TYR A 381 -11.35 -4.67 -1.80
C TYR A 381 -11.08 -3.59 -0.73
N LEU A 382 -11.85 -2.50 -0.73
CA LEU A 382 -11.76 -1.43 0.26
C LEU A 382 -11.97 -1.94 1.69
N ILE A 383 -13.07 -2.65 1.93
CA ILE A 383 -13.42 -3.17 3.25
C ILE A 383 -12.35 -4.14 3.74
N LEU A 384 -11.92 -5.07 2.90
CA LEU A 384 -10.87 -6.04 3.27
C LEU A 384 -9.55 -5.35 3.58
N THR A 385 -9.13 -4.37 2.77
CA THR A 385 -7.91 -3.60 3.05
C THR A 385 -8.01 -2.92 4.42
N ILE A 386 -9.13 -2.26 4.72
CA ILE A 386 -9.32 -1.58 6.00
C ILE A 386 -9.29 -2.59 7.15
N VAL A 387 -9.99 -3.70 7.05
CA VAL A 387 -10.05 -4.73 8.11
C VAL A 387 -8.67 -5.33 8.36
N ILE A 388 -7.96 -5.75 7.30
CA ILE A 388 -6.63 -6.38 7.42
C ILE A 388 -5.63 -5.43 8.09
N PHE A 389 -5.55 -4.18 7.63
CA PHE A 389 -4.60 -3.23 8.22
C PHE A 389 -4.97 -2.84 9.65
N SER A 390 -6.26 -2.79 9.99
CA SER A 390 -6.73 -2.42 11.33
C SER A 390 -6.43 -3.46 12.41
N ILE A 391 -6.12 -4.70 12.03
CA ILE A 391 -5.62 -5.73 12.96
C ILE A 391 -4.27 -5.28 13.57
N PHE A 392 -3.47 -4.56 12.81
CA PHE A 392 -2.15 -4.08 13.20
C PHE A 392 -2.21 -2.63 13.70
N PHE A 393 -1.69 -1.70 12.93
CA PHE A 393 -1.71 -0.27 13.20
C PHE A 393 -1.89 0.51 11.90
N ILE A 394 -2.38 1.76 12.00
CA ILE A 394 -2.68 2.57 10.83
C ILE A 394 -1.76 3.79 10.80
N LEU A 395 -0.88 3.83 9.82
CA LEU A 395 -0.08 5.03 9.54
C LEU A 395 -0.79 5.92 8.52
N PRO A 396 -0.61 7.25 8.58
CA PRO A 396 -1.27 8.19 7.66
C PRO A 396 -1.05 7.86 6.19
N ARG A 397 0.16 7.44 5.82
CA ARG A 397 0.51 7.03 4.44
C ARG A 397 -0.31 5.85 3.92
N TYR A 398 -0.85 5.00 4.81
CA TYR A 398 -1.70 3.86 4.39
C TYR A 398 -3.02 4.32 3.79
N LYS A 399 -3.52 5.52 4.14
CA LYS A 399 -4.70 6.15 3.53
C LYS A 399 -4.64 6.16 2.00
N LEU A 400 -3.44 6.32 1.45
CA LEU A 400 -3.20 6.35 0.00
C LEU A 400 -3.59 5.05 -0.71
N THR A 401 -3.56 3.91 -0.02
CA THR A 401 -3.92 2.61 -0.61
C THR A 401 -5.43 2.47 -0.86
N ILE A 402 -6.25 3.14 -0.06
CA ILE A 402 -7.71 3.10 -0.18
C ILE A 402 -8.29 4.32 -0.90
N LEU A 403 -7.54 5.41 -0.93
CA LEU A 403 -7.96 6.69 -1.51
C LEU A 403 -8.51 6.59 -2.95
N PRO A 404 -7.88 5.88 -3.89
CA PRO A 404 -8.40 5.76 -5.25
C PRO A 404 -9.83 5.19 -5.26
N ILE A 405 -10.09 4.17 -4.45
CA ILE A 405 -11.42 3.55 -4.37
C ILE A 405 -12.42 4.51 -3.71
N GLN A 406 -12.03 5.23 -2.68
CA GLN A 406 -12.87 6.25 -2.05
C GLN A 406 -13.25 7.36 -3.04
N ILE A 407 -12.33 7.82 -3.91
CA ILE A 407 -12.63 8.78 -4.97
C ILE A 407 -13.65 8.21 -5.96
N ILE A 408 -13.49 6.94 -6.38
CA ILE A 408 -14.47 6.26 -7.25
C ILE A 408 -15.86 6.24 -6.58
N LEU A 409 -15.94 5.85 -5.32
CA LEU A 409 -17.21 5.79 -4.58
C LEU A 409 -17.84 7.17 -4.39
N THR A 410 -17.04 8.21 -4.19
CA THR A 410 -17.51 9.61 -4.12
C THR A 410 -18.17 10.03 -5.44
N VAL A 411 -17.50 9.79 -6.56
CA VAL A 411 -18.05 10.11 -7.90
C VAL A 411 -19.27 9.25 -8.23
N TYR A 412 -19.28 8.00 -7.79
CA TYR A 412 -20.41 7.10 -7.92
C TYR A 412 -21.66 7.63 -7.18
N PHE A 413 -21.48 8.08 -5.94
CA PHE A 413 -22.55 8.73 -5.16
C PHE A 413 -23.03 10.02 -5.82
N ALA A 414 -22.12 10.90 -6.21
CA ALA A 414 -22.46 12.15 -6.88
C ALA A 414 -23.30 11.91 -8.16
N LYS A 415 -22.91 10.92 -8.98
CA LYS A 415 -23.66 10.51 -10.17
C LYS A 415 -25.05 9.99 -9.84
N TYR A 416 -25.20 9.22 -8.75
CA TYR A 416 -26.51 8.75 -8.29
C TYR A 416 -27.42 9.91 -7.91
N ILE A 417 -26.92 10.85 -7.09
CA ILE A 417 -27.68 12.05 -6.68
C ILE A 417 -28.07 12.88 -7.90
N PHE A 418 -27.13 13.13 -8.82
CA PHE A 418 -27.42 13.91 -10.03
C PHE A 418 -28.53 13.28 -10.89
N LYS A 419 -28.49 11.97 -11.10
CA LYS A 419 -29.58 11.25 -11.80
C LYS A 419 -30.93 11.39 -11.10
N LYS A 420 -30.96 11.35 -9.75
CA LYS A 420 -32.17 11.50 -8.96
C LYS A 420 -32.74 12.90 -9.07
N LEU A 421 -31.85 13.91 -9.01
CA LEU A 421 -32.26 15.32 -9.17
C LEU A 421 -32.85 15.59 -10.58
N ILE A 422 -32.20 15.10 -11.63
CA ILE A 422 -32.74 15.20 -13.01
C ILE A 422 -34.15 14.61 -13.09
N LYS A 423 -34.37 13.45 -12.48
CA LYS A 423 -35.68 12.79 -12.47
C LYS A 423 -36.74 13.58 -11.70
N ILE A 424 -36.36 14.23 -10.59
CA ILE A 424 -37.28 15.02 -9.75
C ILE A 424 -37.65 16.35 -10.44
N TYR A 425 -36.67 17.04 -10.99
CA TYR A 425 -36.86 18.40 -11.54
C TYR A 425 -37.11 18.42 -13.05
N GLY A 426 -37.21 17.26 -13.71
CA GLY A 426 -37.47 17.19 -15.17
C GLY A 426 -36.41 17.86 -16.04
N LEU A 427 -35.22 18.08 -15.50
CA LEU A 427 -34.10 18.68 -16.24
C LEU A 427 -33.64 17.71 -17.35
N LYS A 428 -33.67 18.18 -18.61
CA LYS A 428 -33.18 17.40 -19.77
C LYS A 428 -31.70 17.60 -20.02
#